data_4ec67cb8e19ccdde4802d49d191e7273
#
_entry.id   4ec67cb8e19ccdde4802d49d191e7273
#
_cell.length_a   1.000
_cell.length_b   1.000
_cell.length_c   1.000
_cell.angle_alpha   90.00
_cell.angle_beta   90.00
_cell.angle_gamma   90.00
#
_symmetry.space_group_name_H-M   'P 1'
#
loop_
_entity.id
_entity.type
_entity.pdbx_description
1 polymer ?
#
loop_
_entity_poly.entity_id
_entity_poly.type
_entity_poly.pdbx_seq_one_letter_code
_entity_poly.pdbx_strand_id
1 'polypeptide(L)'
;MILFENPDYEKFFNPLCCKNKKIYYECILQLIEKSKQVTLLYENDARDTLTLYFRNLSYAVEDEDNSGNADENISSKKSETENASAVLHYFRHCGWISERELGRNGDNIATVMPYCRKMMDAIERIFNRENSAALTNQILSLIHI
;
A
#
# COMPACT_ATOMS: atom_id res chain seq x y z
N MET A 1 23.64 0.78 10.34
CA MET A 1 22.75 -0.38 10.40
C MET A 1 22.49 -0.87 8.99
N ILE A 2 22.61 -2.13 8.79
CA ILE A 2 22.27 -2.72 7.49
C ILE A 2 20.80 -3.16 7.57
N LEU A 3 19.98 -2.63 6.68
CA LEU A 3 18.54 -2.81 6.70
C LEU A 3 18.12 -4.29 6.81
N PHE A 4 18.76 -5.16 6.05
CA PHE A 4 18.38 -6.56 5.99
C PHE A 4 18.92 -7.42 7.16
N GLU A 5 19.73 -6.86 8.03
CA GLU A 5 20.17 -7.54 9.26
C GLU A 5 19.12 -7.43 10.37
N ASN A 6 18.17 -6.51 10.24
CA ASN A 6 17.07 -6.39 11.20
C ASN A 6 15.90 -7.27 10.74
N PRO A 7 15.51 -8.30 11.51
CA PRO A 7 14.41 -9.20 11.12
C PRO A 7 13.08 -8.47 10.85
N ASP A 8 12.87 -7.31 11.48
CA ASP A 8 11.65 -6.54 11.33
C ASP A 8 11.51 -5.95 9.91
N TYR A 9 12.61 -5.81 9.18
CA TYR A 9 12.61 -5.24 7.83
C TYR A 9 12.81 -6.27 6.73
N GLU A 10 12.97 -7.54 7.08
CA GLU A 10 13.22 -8.59 6.09
C GLU A 10 12.14 -8.67 5.02
N LYS A 11 10.89 -8.47 5.41
CA LYS A 11 9.73 -8.57 4.53
C LYS A 11 9.23 -7.23 4.02
N PHE A 12 9.90 -6.14 4.35
CA PHE A 12 9.44 -4.79 4.09
C PHE A 12 9.19 -4.51 2.60
N PHE A 13 10.01 -5.07 1.72
CA PHE A 13 9.88 -4.84 0.28
C PHE A 13 8.99 -5.86 -0.44
N ASN A 14 8.53 -6.90 0.25
CA ASN A 14 7.75 -7.98 -0.37
C ASN A 14 6.51 -7.50 -1.12
N PRO A 15 5.71 -6.54 -0.62
CA PRO A 15 4.53 -6.09 -1.35
C PRO A 15 4.83 -5.48 -2.73
N LEU A 16 6.05 -4.99 -2.94
CA LEU A 16 6.48 -4.40 -4.21
C LEU A 16 7.14 -5.42 -5.14
N CYS A 17 7.25 -6.67 -4.73
CA CYS A 17 7.97 -7.71 -5.47
C CYS A 17 7.10 -8.89 -5.90
N CYS A 18 5.82 -8.89 -5.56
CA CYS A 18 4.90 -9.99 -5.85
C CYS A 18 4.05 -9.73 -7.09
N LYS A 19 3.22 -10.72 -7.49
CA LYS A 19 2.35 -10.62 -8.66
C LYS A 19 1.37 -9.45 -8.56
N ASN A 20 0.83 -9.20 -7.37
CA ASN A 20 -0.13 -8.14 -7.11
C ASN A 20 0.51 -6.82 -6.65
N LYS A 21 1.78 -6.58 -6.97
CA LYS A 21 2.52 -5.40 -6.53
C LYS A 21 1.82 -4.09 -6.82
N LYS A 22 1.17 -3.98 -7.98
CA LYS A 22 0.42 -2.78 -8.35
C LYS A 22 -0.76 -2.55 -7.43
N ILE A 23 -1.48 -3.61 -7.08
CA ILE A 23 -2.62 -3.54 -6.15
C ILE A 23 -2.14 -3.12 -4.77
N TYR A 24 -1.07 -3.72 -4.25
CA TYR A 24 -0.52 -3.36 -2.95
C TYR A 24 -0.01 -1.92 -2.92
N TYR A 25 0.66 -1.48 -3.99
CA TYR A 25 1.11 -0.10 -4.11
C TYR A 25 -0.08 0.88 -4.06
N GLU A 26 -1.12 0.63 -4.84
CA GLU A 26 -2.31 1.47 -4.85
C GLU A 26 -3.06 1.43 -3.51
N CYS A 27 -3.12 0.27 -2.86
CA CYS A 27 -3.74 0.13 -1.54
C CYS A 27 -3.03 0.98 -0.49
N ILE A 28 -1.70 0.94 -0.43
CA ILE A 28 -0.98 1.74 0.57
C ILE A 28 -1.14 3.24 0.30
N LEU A 29 -1.20 3.66 -0.95
CA LEU A 29 -1.47 5.05 -1.29
C LEU A 29 -2.86 5.49 -0.82
N GLN A 30 -3.88 4.62 -0.95
CA GLN A 30 -5.23 4.89 -0.43
C GLN A 30 -5.22 5.08 1.08
N LEU A 31 -4.48 4.24 1.79
CA LEU A 31 -4.37 4.35 3.25
C LEU A 31 -3.63 5.62 3.68
N ILE A 32 -2.58 5.99 2.97
CA ILE A 32 -1.84 7.23 3.23
C ILE A 32 -2.76 8.43 3.03
N GLU A 33 -3.53 8.49 1.93
CA GLU A 33 -4.48 9.57 1.69
C GLU A 33 -5.56 9.63 2.76
N LYS A 34 -6.10 8.49 3.15
CA LYS A 34 -7.08 8.45 4.23
C LYS A 34 -6.51 8.93 5.56
N SER A 35 -5.27 8.56 5.85
CA SER A 35 -4.59 8.98 7.09
C SER A 35 -4.37 10.49 7.17
N LYS A 36 -4.31 11.20 6.03
CA LYS A 36 -4.22 12.66 6.00
C LYS A 36 -5.54 13.34 6.36
N GLN A 37 -6.65 12.64 6.21
CA GLN A 37 -8.00 13.17 6.43
C GLN A 37 -8.50 12.96 7.86
N VAL A 38 -7.84 12.11 8.63
CA VAL A 38 -8.27 11.74 9.99
C VAL A 38 -7.12 11.93 10.96
N THR A 39 -7.44 12.18 12.24
CA THR A 39 -6.42 12.30 13.27
C THR A 39 -5.76 10.97 13.56
N LEU A 40 -6.55 9.90 13.54
CA LEU A 40 -6.10 8.55 13.83
C LEU A 40 -6.82 7.58 12.91
N LEU A 41 -6.08 6.75 12.21
CA LEU A 41 -6.65 5.76 11.29
C LEU A 41 -7.00 4.49 12.06
N TYR A 42 -8.28 4.19 12.14
CA TYR A 42 -8.77 2.96 12.73
C TYR A 42 -8.88 1.85 11.68
N GLU A 43 -8.78 0.59 12.13
CA GLU A 43 -8.79 -0.56 11.23
C GLU A 43 -10.10 -0.66 10.43
N ASN A 44 -11.24 -0.35 11.05
CA ASN A 44 -12.51 -0.36 10.34
C ASN A 44 -12.55 0.65 9.19
N ASP A 45 -12.03 1.85 9.41
CA ASP A 45 -11.95 2.87 8.35
C ASP A 45 -10.94 2.47 7.27
N ALA A 46 -9.82 1.90 7.65
CA ALA A 46 -8.84 1.38 6.71
C ALA A 46 -9.44 0.26 5.86
N ARG A 47 -10.17 -0.66 6.49
CA ARG A 47 -10.84 -1.76 5.78
C ARG A 47 -11.89 -1.24 4.82
N ASP A 48 -12.71 -0.27 5.24
CA ASP A 48 -13.74 0.34 4.38
C ASP A 48 -13.11 1.04 3.18
N THR A 49 -12.01 1.76 3.39
CA THR A 49 -11.25 2.42 2.33
C THR A 49 -10.77 1.42 1.30
N LEU A 50 -10.18 0.33 1.74
CA LEU A 50 -9.68 -0.72 0.84
C LEU A 50 -10.81 -1.51 0.19
N THR A 51 -11.91 -1.74 0.90
CA THR A 51 -13.09 -2.39 0.32
C THR A 51 -13.61 -1.59 -0.86
N LEU A 52 -13.70 -0.27 -0.72
CA LEU A 52 -14.12 0.60 -1.80
C LEU A 52 -13.11 0.56 -2.96
N TYR A 53 -11.82 0.53 -2.66
CA TYR A 53 -10.78 0.37 -3.67
C TYR A 53 -10.99 -0.90 -4.49
N PHE A 54 -11.18 -2.05 -3.84
CA PHE A 54 -11.40 -3.32 -4.53
C PHE A 54 -12.70 -3.33 -5.32
N ARG A 55 -13.75 -2.68 -4.82
CA ARG A 55 -15.02 -2.57 -5.54
C ARG A 55 -14.87 -1.82 -6.86
N ASN A 56 -14.00 -0.81 -6.89
CA ASN A 56 -13.75 0.03 -8.06
C ASN A 56 -12.56 -0.42 -8.91
N LEU A 57 -11.94 -1.53 -8.54
CA LEU A 57 -10.77 -2.06 -9.25
C LEU A 57 -11.17 -2.50 -10.66
N SER A 58 -10.47 -1.95 -11.67
CA SER A 58 -10.79 -2.18 -13.08
C SER A 58 -10.07 -3.37 -13.71
N TYR A 59 -9.12 -3.97 -12.98
CA TYR A 59 -8.36 -5.12 -13.46
C TYR A 59 -8.40 -6.26 -12.44
N ALA A 60 -8.09 -7.48 -12.89
CA ALA A 60 -8.24 -8.66 -12.07
C ALA A 60 -7.11 -8.83 -11.05
N VAL A 61 -7.46 -9.35 -9.89
CA VAL A 61 -6.50 -9.83 -8.91
C VAL A 61 -5.88 -11.13 -9.43
N GLU A 62 -4.56 -11.21 -9.43
CA GLU A 62 -3.85 -12.42 -9.79
C GLU A 62 -3.75 -13.34 -8.57
N ASP A 63 -4.08 -14.63 -8.77
CA ASP A 63 -3.96 -15.62 -7.70
C ASP A 63 -2.47 -15.90 -7.44
N GLU A 64 -2.07 -15.82 -6.18
CA GLU A 64 -0.71 -16.13 -5.74
C GLU A 64 -0.63 -17.58 -5.30
N ASP A 65 0.52 -18.21 -5.59
CA ASP A 65 0.78 -19.57 -5.13
C ASP A 65 0.82 -19.63 -3.60
N ASN A 66 0.22 -20.69 -3.05
CA ASN A 66 -0.02 -20.85 -1.62
C ASN A 66 1.25 -21.14 -0.81
N SER A 67 2.25 -20.29 -0.88
CA SER A 67 3.42 -20.42 -0.01
C SER A 67 3.30 -19.60 1.27
N GLY A 68 2.16 -18.93 1.48
CA GLY A 68 1.95 -18.05 2.61
C GLY A 68 0.66 -18.32 3.36
N ASN A 69 0.41 -17.51 4.39
CA ASN A 69 -0.80 -17.56 5.17
C ASN A 69 -2.00 -17.12 4.31
N ALA A 70 -3.04 -17.95 4.23
CA ALA A 70 -4.24 -17.67 3.44
C ALA A 70 -4.92 -16.36 3.84
N ASP A 71 -4.77 -15.92 5.11
CA ASP A 71 -5.35 -14.67 5.60
C ASP A 71 -4.68 -13.43 5.04
N GLU A 72 -3.48 -13.57 4.49
CA GLU A 72 -2.71 -12.46 3.91
C GLU A 72 -2.84 -12.37 2.40
N ASN A 73 -3.34 -13.40 1.75
CA ASN A 73 -3.40 -13.46 0.29
C ASN A 73 -4.70 -12.88 -0.23
N ILE A 74 -4.58 -11.93 -1.15
CA ILE A 74 -5.73 -11.48 -1.94
C ILE A 74 -6.02 -12.51 -3.03
N SER A 75 -7.29 -12.61 -3.43
CA SER A 75 -7.72 -13.58 -4.42
C SER A 75 -8.95 -13.08 -5.16
N SER A 76 -9.06 -13.44 -6.44
CA SER A 76 -10.25 -13.17 -7.23
C SER A 76 -11.50 -13.89 -6.70
N LYS A 77 -11.31 -14.91 -5.88
CA LYS A 77 -12.40 -15.70 -5.27
C LYS A 77 -12.90 -15.11 -3.95
N LYS A 78 -12.18 -14.16 -3.37
CA LYS A 78 -12.56 -13.50 -2.13
C LYS A 78 -13.43 -12.28 -2.43
N SER A 79 -14.29 -11.93 -1.47
CA SER A 79 -15.05 -10.68 -1.55
C SER A 79 -14.11 -9.47 -1.40
N GLU A 80 -14.61 -8.29 -1.74
CA GLU A 80 -13.86 -7.05 -1.59
C GLU A 80 -13.44 -6.82 -0.14
N THR A 81 -14.35 -7.08 0.79
CA THR A 81 -14.06 -6.94 2.24
C THR A 81 -13.01 -7.95 2.70
N GLU A 82 -13.09 -9.19 2.23
CA GLU A 82 -12.10 -10.21 2.56
C GLU A 82 -10.72 -9.84 2.00
N ASN A 83 -10.67 -9.33 0.78
CA ASN A 83 -9.41 -8.86 0.19
C ASN A 83 -8.87 -7.65 0.95
N ALA A 84 -9.71 -6.71 1.36
CA ALA A 84 -9.31 -5.57 2.19
C ALA A 84 -8.68 -6.04 3.51
N SER A 85 -9.30 -6.99 4.18
CA SER A 85 -8.76 -7.56 5.42
C SER A 85 -7.43 -8.28 5.20
N ALA A 86 -7.32 -9.01 4.09
CA ALA A 86 -6.09 -9.70 3.73
C ALA A 86 -4.94 -8.72 3.49
N VAL A 87 -5.21 -7.60 2.82
CA VAL A 87 -4.20 -6.55 2.60
C VAL A 87 -3.72 -5.96 3.91
N LEU A 88 -4.64 -5.62 4.83
CA LEU A 88 -4.27 -5.07 6.13
C LEU A 88 -3.40 -6.05 6.91
N HIS A 89 -3.77 -7.32 6.90
CA HIS A 89 -3.01 -8.37 7.57
C HIS A 89 -1.61 -8.50 6.98
N TYR A 90 -1.50 -8.50 5.66
CA TYR A 90 -0.23 -8.58 4.95
C TYR A 90 0.66 -7.37 5.21
N PHE A 91 0.10 -6.16 5.16
CA PHE A 91 0.86 -4.94 5.44
C PHE A 91 1.38 -4.91 6.88
N ARG A 92 0.59 -5.42 7.82
CA ARG A 92 1.01 -5.55 9.22
C ARG A 92 2.19 -6.51 9.33
N HIS A 93 2.11 -7.63 8.63
CA HIS A 93 3.16 -8.63 8.60
C HIS A 93 4.46 -8.11 7.95
N CYS A 94 4.36 -7.26 6.94
CA CYS A 94 5.50 -6.68 6.24
C CYS A 94 6.04 -5.39 6.89
N GLY A 95 5.41 -4.91 7.94
CA GLY A 95 5.86 -3.73 8.67
C GLY A 95 5.42 -2.40 8.06
N TRP A 96 4.46 -2.40 7.14
CA TRP A 96 3.94 -1.18 6.53
C TRP A 96 2.91 -0.47 7.38
N ILE A 97 2.13 -1.22 8.15
CA ILE A 97 1.23 -0.67 9.16
C ILE A 97 1.59 -1.23 10.53
N SER A 98 1.20 -0.49 11.57
CA SER A 98 1.51 -0.81 12.96
C SER A 98 0.93 -2.15 13.39
N GLU A 99 1.52 -2.75 14.43
CA GLU A 99 0.91 -3.87 15.12
C GLU A 99 -0.44 -3.45 15.71
N ARG A 100 -1.27 -4.43 16.01
CA ARG A 100 -2.60 -4.17 16.55
C ARG A 100 -2.50 -3.44 17.89
N GLU A 101 -3.15 -2.30 17.97
CA GLU A 101 -3.25 -1.50 19.17
C GLU A 101 -4.71 -1.08 19.34
N LEU A 102 -5.28 -1.35 20.51
CA LEU A 102 -6.67 -1.02 20.77
C LEU A 102 -6.83 0.47 21.02
N GLY A 103 -7.68 1.12 20.25
CA GLY A 103 -8.03 2.51 20.42
C GLY A 103 -9.10 2.70 21.49
N ARG A 104 -9.34 3.96 21.87
CA ARG A 104 -10.33 4.31 22.91
C ARG A 104 -11.76 3.95 22.52
N ASN A 105 -12.06 3.87 21.24
CA ASN A 105 -13.40 3.54 20.74
C ASN A 105 -13.66 2.02 20.64
N GLY A 106 -12.71 1.19 21.08
CA GLY A 106 -12.82 -0.26 21.02
C GLY A 106 -12.38 -0.87 19.68
N ASP A 107 -12.01 -0.06 18.70
CA ASP A 107 -11.46 -0.52 17.43
C ASP A 107 -9.93 -0.48 17.45
N ASN A 108 -9.30 -1.33 16.66
CA ASN A 108 -7.84 -1.33 16.50
C ASN A 108 -7.38 -0.15 15.68
N ILE A 109 -6.19 0.37 16.02
CA ILE A 109 -5.53 1.41 15.25
C ILE A 109 -4.68 0.75 14.16
N ALA A 110 -4.72 1.32 12.96
CA ALA A 110 -3.97 0.84 11.80
C ALA A 110 -3.11 1.97 11.23
N THR A 111 -2.10 2.38 11.97
CA THR A 111 -1.22 3.48 11.57
C THR A 111 -0.28 3.05 10.45
N VAL A 112 -0.26 3.81 9.36
CA VAL A 112 0.79 3.65 8.34
C VAL A 112 2.11 4.10 8.93
N MET A 113 3.12 3.24 8.90
CA MET A 113 4.40 3.52 9.54
C MET A 113 5.12 4.67 8.85
N PRO A 114 5.78 5.56 9.62
CA PRO A 114 6.44 6.75 9.04
C PRO A 114 7.47 6.42 7.96
N TYR A 115 8.25 5.34 8.12
CA TYR A 115 9.23 4.93 7.13
C TYR A 115 8.58 4.43 5.83
N CYS A 116 7.40 3.83 5.91
CA CYS A 116 6.62 3.44 4.74
C CYS A 116 6.13 4.69 3.99
N ARG A 117 5.60 5.67 4.69
CA ARG A 117 5.19 6.95 4.11
C ARG A 117 6.33 7.64 3.40
N LYS A 118 7.49 7.70 4.04
CA LYS A 118 8.69 8.34 3.47
C LYS A 118 9.15 7.62 2.21
N MET A 119 9.11 6.30 2.21
CA MET A 119 9.47 5.51 1.04
C MET A 119 8.52 5.79 -0.12
N MET A 120 7.21 5.81 0.12
CA MET A 120 6.22 6.09 -0.91
C MET A 120 6.34 7.52 -1.45
N ASP A 121 6.59 8.50 -0.57
CA ASP A 121 6.85 9.88 -0.98
C ASP A 121 8.08 9.97 -1.87
N ALA A 122 9.15 9.27 -1.52
CA ALA A 122 10.38 9.25 -2.32
C ALA A 122 10.14 8.63 -3.70
N ILE A 123 9.42 7.52 -3.76
CA ILE A 123 9.06 6.87 -5.03
C ILE A 123 8.24 7.82 -5.91
N GLU A 124 7.23 8.46 -5.35
CA GLU A 124 6.39 9.40 -6.09
C GLU A 124 7.19 10.60 -6.61
N ARG A 125 8.08 11.14 -5.78
CA ARG A 125 8.93 12.28 -6.20
C ARG A 125 9.86 11.91 -7.34
N ILE A 126 10.49 10.76 -7.28
CA ILE A 126 11.37 10.27 -8.34
C ILE A 126 10.59 10.11 -9.63
N PHE A 127 9.44 9.44 -9.55
CA PHE A 127 8.58 9.17 -10.70
C PHE A 127 8.02 10.46 -11.31
N ASN A 128 7.50 11.37 -10.49
CA ASN A 128 6.95 12.63 -10.94
C ASN A 128 8.03 13.56 -11.51
N ARG A 129 9.23 13.55 -10.92
CA ARG A 129 10.36 14.33 -11.44
C ARG A 129 10.74 13.87 -12.84
N GLU A 130 10.81 12.57 -13.09
CA GLU A 130 11.12 12.00 -14.39
C GLU A 130 10.03 12.36 -15.41
N ASN A 131 8.77 12.25 -15.04
CA ASN A 131 7.65 12.62 -15.88
C ASN A 131 7.64 14.11 -16.20
N SER A 132 7.94 14.97 -15.23
CA SER A 132 8.04 16.42 -15.42
C SER A 132 9.19 16.78 -16.36
N ALA A 133 10.33 16.14 -16.20
CA ALA A 133 11.49 16.36 -17.08
C ALA A 133 11.17 15.93 -18.52
N ALA A 134 10.56 14.77 -18.71
CA ALA A 134 10.14 14.29 -20.02
C ALA A 134 9.14 15.24 -20.67
N LEU A 135 8.15 15.72 -19.93
CA LEU A 135 7.16 16.68 -20.44
C LEU A 135 7.80 18.00 -20.82
N THR A 136 8.73 18.52 -20.01
CA THR A 136 9.47 19.74 -20.28
C THR A 136 10.29 19.59 -21.56
N ASN A 137 10.96 18.48 -21.75
CA ASN A 137 11.72 18.20 -22.95
C ASN A 137 10.85 18.15 -24.20
N GLN A 138 9.65 17.58 -24.11
CA GLN A 138 8.68 17.56 -25.20
C GLN A 138 8.22 18.98 -25.57
N ILE A 139 7.95 19.81 -24.58
CA ILE A 139 7.54 21.20 -24.78
C ILE A 139 8.65 21.99 -25.45
N LEU A 140 9.90 21.86 -24.97
CA LEU A 140 11.05 22.53 -25.55
C LEU A 140 11.29 22.09 -27.00
N SER A 141 11.09 20.82 -27.29
CA SER A 141 11.20 20.29 -28.66
C SER A 141 10.16 20.93 -29.60
N LEU A 142 8.95 21.17 -29.13
CA LEU A 142 7.89 21.82 -29.88
C LEU A 142 8.17 23.32 -30.13
N ILE A 143 8.82 23.98 -29.17
CA ILE A 143 9.17 25.40 -29.27
C ILE A 143 10.28 25.65 -30.26
N HIS A 144 11.21 24.71 -30.43
CA HIS A 144 12.35 24.83 -31.31
C HIS A 144 12.10 24.40 -32.77
N ILE A 145 10.88 24.09 -33.10
CA ILE A 145 10.46 23.84 -34.48
C ILE A 145 10.13 25.18 -35.20
#